data_6226c95586063c20bdebfc176a21cf32
#
_entry.id   6226c95586063c20bdebfc176a21cf32
#
_cell.length_a   1.000
_cell.length_b   1.000
_cell.length_c   1.000
_cell.angle_alpha   90.00
_cell.angle_beta   90.00
_cell.angle_gamma   90.00
#
_symmetry.space_group_name_H-M   'P 1'
#
loop_
_entity.id
_entity.type
_entity.pdbx_description
1 polymer ?
#
loop_
_entity_poly.entity_id
_entity_poly.type
_entity_poly.pdbx_seq_one_letter_code
_entity_poly.pdbx_strand_id
1 'polypeptide(L)'
;MTTPNPRPSFPTEEKHFHPFAALRFLRKTLAVYLIPLVNVLFERNWPAFWTALRQDAILFALLCGVSWVILRFSSWQLDEAGVLHLRWKLLFKLDTTIRGEALAALTLERPALFRLGGATKITLYPTGQPQKHVIPLCLRRADARELADRLLPIETPTLHTPAGSERAALVLLGANGISTLALVALAIRQTRQLPLDAETLAFAHLGHLAAFAARWLPAGAAWLLTLATALFGASLARSFAQAVHYEVWHTATQIGSRGGWIDRFECRVRSAQISYADVRVSPAARVLKRWPVFVTAGCCTPELPLFVYRSGGEALFRELLPEFQMPPDVR
;
A
#
# COMPACT_ATOMS: atom_id res chain seq x y z
N MET A 1 -16.23 37.22 -34.08
CA MET A 1 -17.15 36.10 -33.86
C MET A 1 -16.61 35.35 -32.64
N THR A 2 -17.13 35.65 -31.46
CA THR A 2 -16.82 34.98 -30.21
C THR A 2 -17.61 33.69 -30.14
N THR A 3 -16.93 32.56 -30.22
CA THR A 3 -17.52 31.25 -29.98
C THR A 3 -18.13 31.20 -28.59
N PRO A 4 -19.40 30.84 -28.41
CA PRO A 4 -20.00 30.73 -27.09
C PRO A 4 -19.31 29.63 -26.33
N ASN A 5 -18.75 30.01 -25.17
CA ASN A 5 -18.20 29.12 -24.19
C ASN A 5 -19.27 28.04 -23.85
N PRO A 6 -19.03 26.74 -24.09
CA PRO A 6 -20.02 25.72 -23.76
C PRO A 6 -20.29 25.79 -22.27
N ARG A 7 -21.53 26.06 -21.91
CA ARG A 7 -21.99 26.00 -20.52
C ARG A 7 -21.65 24.62 -19.98
N PRO A 8 -21.10 24.52 -18.77
CA PRO A 8 -20.84 23.22 -18.17
C PRO A 8 -22.16 22.48 -18.06
N SER A 9 -22.27 21.35 -18.77
CA SER A 9 -23.37 20.43 -18.64
C SER A 9 -23.42 19.95 -17.20
N PHE A 10 -24.60 20.08 -16.59
CA PHE A 10 -24.88 19.88 -15.16
C PHE A 10 -24.82 18.42 -14.73
N PRO A 11 -24.91 18.17 -13.44
CA PRO A 11 -23.86 17.47 -12.70
C PRO A 11 -24.23 15.99 -12.53
N THR A 12 -23.26 15.15 -12.69
CA THR A 12 -23.22 13.88 -12.01
C THR A 12 -23.35 14.16 -10.51
N GLU A 13 -24.21 13.46 -9.78
CA GLU A 13 -24.51 13.70 -8.37
C GLU A 13 -23.28 13.94 -7.51
N GLU A 14 -23.30 14.99 -6.70
CA GLU A 14 -22.28 15.26 -5.70
C GLU A 14 -22.30 14.13 -4.67
N LYS A 15 -21.23 13.35 -4.62
CA LYS A 15 -21.10 12.18 -3.74
C LYS A 15 -20.19 12.51 -2.55
N HIS A 16 -20.48 11.93 -1.39
CA HIS A 16 -19.67 12.07 -0.20
C HIS A 16 -18.65 10.94 -0.06
N PHE A 17 -17.56 11.24 0.68
CA PHE A 17 -16.58 10.23 1.01
C PHE A 17 -17.14 9.17 1.97
N HIS A 18 -16.56 7.97 1.92
CA HIS A 18 -16.97 6.90 2.81
C HIS A 18 -16.51 7.20 4.25
N PRO A 19 -17.31 6.89 5.30
CA PRO A 19 -16.95 7.15 6.71
C PRO A 19 -15.61 6.54 7.13
N PHE A 20 -15.21 5.41 6.54
CA PHE A 20 -13.90 4.79 6.75
C PHE A 20 -12.72 5.66 6.32
N ALA A 21 -12.94 6.76 5.61
CA ALA A 21 -11.91 7.77 5.38
C ALA A 21 -11.39 8.36 6.70
N ALA A 22 -12.21 8.41 7.76
CA ALA A 22 -11.80 8.82 9.10
C ALA A 22 -10.69 7.93 9.67
N LEU A 23 -10.76 6.61 9.48
CA LEU A 23 -9.74 5.67 9.93
C LEU A 23 -8.35 5.97 9.37
N ARG A 24 -8.28 6.59 8.22
CA ARG A 24 -7.00 6.99 7.62
C ARG A 24 -6.29 8.07 8.45
N PHE A 25 -7.04 9.05 8.94
CA PHE A 25 -6.50 10.08 9.84
C PHE A 25 -6.12 9.47 11.18
N LEU A 26 -6.92 8.52 11.65
CA LEU A 26 -6.78 7.87 12.95
C LEU A 26 -5.70 6.79 12.98
N ARG A 27 -5.29 6.21 11.84
CA ARG A 27 -4.35 5.08 11.83
C ARG A 27 -3.01 5.40 12.49
N LYS A 28 -2.46 6.59 12.26
CA LYS A 28 -1.20 7.03 12.88
C LYS A 28 -1.39 7.31 14.37
N THR A 29 -2.50 7.93 14.71
CA THR A 29 -2.88 8.30 16.06
C THR A 29 -3.19 7.05 16.90
N LEU A 30 -3.91 6.08 16.33
CA LEU A 30 -4.22 4.80 16.98
C LEU A 30 -2.95 4.05 17.41
N ALA A 31 -1.91 4.03 16.58
CA ALA A 31 -0.65 3.38 16.92
C ALA A 31 0.01 4.02 18.15
N VAL A 32 -0.09 5.34 18.30
CA VAL A 32 0.46 6.07 19.46
C VAL A 32 -0.30 5.74 20.73
N TYR A 33 -1.62 5.59 20.66
CA TYR A 33 -2.46 5.23 21.84
C TYR A 33 -2.38 3.76 22.21
N LEU A 34 -2.18 2.86 21.26
CA LEU A 34 -2.04 1.44 21.56
C LEU A 34 -0.77 1.12 22.37
N ILE A 35 0.31 1.89 22.21
CA ILE A 35 1.57 1.62 22.89
C ILE A 35 1.42 1.69 24.43
N PRO A 36 0.89 2.77 25.05
CA PRO A 36 0.65 2.82 26.50
C PRO A 36 -0.32 1.74 26.98
N LEU A 37 -1.38 1.49 26.21
CA LEU A 37 -2.40 0.49 26.56
C LEU A 37 -1.83 -0.92 26.62
N VAL A 38 -0.98 -1.27 25.66
CA VAL A 38 -0.25 -2.54 25.63
C VAL A 38 0.67 -2.65 26.85
N ASN A 39 1.34 -1.56 27.24
CA ASN A 39 2.23 -1.53 28.39
C ASN A 39 1.48 -1.87 29.70
N VAL A 40 0.37 -1.18 29.95
CA VAL A 40 -0.46 -1.40 31.15
C VAL A 40 -1.07 -2.81 31.17
N LEU A 41 -1.37 -3.39 29.99
CA LEU A 41 -1.84 -4.76 29.86
C LEU A 41 -0.77 -5.76 30.30
N PHE A 42 0.51 -5.50 29.96
CA PHE A 42 1.63 -6.35 30.36
C PHE A 42 1.94 -6.29 31.85
N GLU A 43 1.76 -5.13 32.48
CA GLU A 43 1.88 -4.95 33.93
C GLU A 43 0.79 -5.69 34.70
N ARG A 44 -0.21 -6.31 34.03
CA ARG A 44 -1.38 -6.97 34.62
C ARG A 44 -2.16 -6.08 35.61
N ASN A 45 -2.03 -4.78 35.47
CA ASN A 45 -2.77 -3.81 36.31
C ASN A 45 -4.13 -3.52 35.67
N TRP A 46 -5.10 -4.40 35.90
CA TRP A 46 -6.44 -4.31 35.32
C TRP A 46 -7.18 -3.00 35.62
N PRO A 47 -7.13 -2.44 36.85
CA PRO A 47 -7.77 -1.14 37.12
C PRO A 47 -7.17 -0.02 36.29
N ALA A 48 -5.84 0.05 36.17
CA ALA A 48 -5.15 1.04 35.36
C ALA A 48 -5.43 0.83 33.87
N PHE A 49 -5.50 -0.43 33.40
CA PHE A 49 -5.86 -0.77 32.03
C PHE A 49 -7.25 -0.24 31.65
N TRP A 50 -8.27 -0.49 32.48
CA TRP A 50 -9.64 -0.02 32.19
C TRP A 50 -9.75 1.51 32.22
N THR A 51 -8.98 2.17 33.11
CA THR A 51 -8.94 3.63 33.17
C THR A 51 -8.28 4.22 31.92
N ALA A 52 -7.13 3.69 31.51
CA ALA A 52 -6.44 4.11 30.28
C ALA A 52 -7.30 3.84 29.04
N LEU A 53 -7.89 2.64 28.93
CA LEU A 53 -8.78 2.28 27.84
C LEU A 53 -9.97 3.24 27.71
N ARG A 54 -10.59 3.62 28.84
CA ARG A 54 -11.71 4.57 28.82
C ARG A 54 -11.27 5.96 28.37
N GLN A 55 -10.12 6.45 28.83
CA GLN A 55 -9.58 7.74 28.42
C GLN A 55 -9.25 7.74 26.91
N ASP A 56 -8.57 6.71 26.44
CA ASP A 56 -8.22 6.55 25.03
C ASP A 56 -9.47 6.40 24.15
N ALA A 57 -10.50 5.68 24.63
CA ALA A 57 -11.75 5.53 23.91
C ALA A 57 -12.51 6.86 23.78
N ILE A 58 -12.54 7.70 24.81
CA ILE A 58 -13.16 9.04 24.75
C ILE A 58 -12.42 9.92 23.73
N LEU A 59 -11.09 9.95 23.80
CA LEU A 59 -10.28 10.74 22.88
C LEU A 59 -10.40 10.23 21.43
N PHE A 60 -10.41 8.91 21.26
CA PHE A 60 -10.64 8.29 19.96
C PHE A 60 -12.03 8.63 19.41
N ALA A 61 -13.08 8.58 20.23
CA ALA A 61 -14.43 8.96 19.84
C ALA A 61 -14.52 10.44 19.42
N LEU A 62 -13.83 11.33 20.14
CA LEU A 62 -13.73 12.75 19.81
C LEU A 62 -13.03 12.95 18.46
N LEU A 63 -11.91 12.29 18.22
CA LEU A 63 -11.20 12.34 16.94
C LEU A 63 -12.04 11.75 15.79
N CYS A 64 -12.78 10.67 16.06
CA CYS A 64 -13.75 10.14 15.09
C CYS A 64 -14.84 11.15 14.77
N GLY A 65 -15.38 11.85 15.77
CA GLY A 65 -16.37 12.89 15.60
C GLY A 65 -15.86 14.06 14.74
N VAL A 66 -14.67 14.57 15.06
CA VAL A 66 -14.01 15.63 14.26
C VAL A 66 -13.77 15.15 12.82
N SER A 67 -13.25 13.94 12.64
CA SER A 67 -13.01 13.38 11.33
C SER A 67 -14.31 13.18 10.54
N TRP A 68 -15.39 12.77 11.21
CA TRP A 68 -16.72 12.64 10.60
C TRP A 68 -17.27 13.98 10.14
N VAL A 69 -17.14 15.02 10.96
CA VAL A 69 -17.52 16.40 10.60
C VAL A 69 -16.74 16.84 9.35
N ILE A 70 -15.42 16.66 9.33
CA ILE A 70 -14.58 16.99 8.16
C ILE A 70 -15.09 16.29 6.90
N LEU A 71 -15.39 15.00 7.00
CA LEU A 71 -15.85 14.19 5.88
C LEU A 71 -17.26 14.61 5.40
N ARG A 72 -18.12 15.05 6.32
CA ARG A 72 -19.48 15.51 5.99
C ARG A 72 -19.48 16.78 5.10
N PHE A 73 -18.46 17.62 5.26
CA PHE A 73 -18.25 18.82 4.44
C PHE A 73 -17.37 18.62 3.22
N SER A 74 -16.94 17.37 3.00
CA SER A 74 -16.09 17.00 1.86
C SER A 74 -16.90 16.20 0.87
N SER A 75 -16.79 16.55 -0.39
CA SER A 75 -17.50 15.89 -1.49
C SER A 75 -16.59 15.69 -2.69
N TRP A 76 -16.98 14.78 -3.54
CA TRP A 76 -16.34 14.56 -4.82
C TRP A 76 -17.40 14.44 -5.91
N GLN A 77 -17.01 14.80 -7.11
CA GLN A 77 -17.86 14.81 -8.28
C GLN A 77 -17.03 14.44 -9.49
N LEU A 78 -17.56 13.57 -10.34
CA LEU A 78 -16.95 13.23 -11.62
C LEU A 78 -17.81 13.81 -12.73
N ASP A 79 -17.21 14.63 -13.58
CA ASP A 79 -17.88 15.23 -14.74
C ASP A 79 -18.00 14.20 -15.88
N GLU A 80 -18.93 14.44 -16.81
CA GLU A 80 -19.08 13.63 -18.03
C GLU A 80 -17.80 13.63 -18.88
N ALA A 81 -17.03 14.70 -18.82
CA ALA A 81 -15.72 14.79 -19.46
C ALA A 81 -14.60 13.97 -18.78
N GLY A 82 -14.91 13.18 -17.75
CA GLY A 82 -13.90 12.41 -17.00
C GLY A 82 -13.01 13.26 -16.09
N VAL A 83 -13.48 14.45 -15.69
CA VAL A 83 -12.76 15.35 -14.80
C VAL A 83 -13.26 15.13 -13.36
N LEU A 84 -12.36 14.81 -12.46
CA LEU A 84 -12.66 14.64 -11.03
C LEU A 84 -12.52 15.95 -10.30
N HIS A 85 -13.59 16.38 -9.66
CA HIS A 85 -13.64 17.56 -8.78
C HIS A 85 -13.70 17.09 -7.33
N LEU A 86 -12.74 17.55 -6.53
CA LEU A 86 -12.66 17.29 -5.09
C LEU A 86 -12.91 18.61 -4.35
N ARG A 87 -13.91 18.64 -3.50
CA ARG A 87 -14.30 19.81 -2.74
C ARG A 87 -14.16 19.58 -1.25
N TRP A 88 -13.43 20.47 -0.59
CA TRP A 88 -13.26 20.49 0.86
C TRP A 88 -13.79 21.83 1.37
N LYS A 89 -14.88 21.81 2.16
CA LYS A 89 -15.63 23.03 2.55
C LYS A 89 -15.60 23.26 4.07
N LEU A 90 -14.58 22.85 4.82
CA LEU A 90 -14.61 22.99 6.27
C LEU A 90 -14.27 24.40 6.73
N LEU A 91 -13.00 24.77 6.83
CA LEU A 91 -12.51 26.08 7.23
C LEU A 91 -12.05 26.89 6.01
N PHE A 92 -11.52 26.21 5.03
CA PHE A 92 -11.09 26.77 3.76
C PHE A 92 -11.80 26.02 2.64
N LYS A 93 -12.20 26.74 1.63
CA LYS A 93 -12.74 26.14 0.41
C LYS A 93 -11.56 25.76 -0.47
N LEU A 94 -11.27 24.48 -0.55
CA LEU A 94 -10.25 23.92 -1.44
C LEU A 94 -10.94 23.10 -2.52
N ASP A 95 -10.87 23.57 -3.75
CA ASP A 95 -11.39 22.84 -4.92
C ASP A 95 -10.19 22.33 -5.72
N THR A 96 -10.07 21.02 -5.86
CA THR A 96 -9.01 20.38 -6.63
C THR A 96 -9.64 19.67 -7.83
N THR A 97 -9.14 19.94 -9.02
CA THR A 97 -9.63 19.36 -10.27
C THR A 97 -8.54 18.45 -10.86
N ILE A 98 -8.91 17.22 -11.19
CA ILE A 98 -7.98 16.22 -11.73
C ILE A 98 -8.58 15.66 -13.03
N ARG A 99 -7.82 15.76 -14.12
CA ARG A 99 -8.16 15.13 -15.39
C ARG A 99 -7.55 13.72 -15.44
N GLY A 100 -8.27 12.77 -16.04
CA GLY A 100 -7.75 11.41 -16.22
C GLY A 100 -6.41 11.39 -16.97
N GLU A 101 -6.23 12.28 -17.96
CA GLU A 101 -4.99 12.41 -18.73
C GLU A 101 -3.77 12.83 -17.89
N ALA A 102 -4.01 13.59 -16.81
CA ALA A 102 -2.98 14.04 -15.88
C ALA A 102 -2.60 12.98 -14.84
N LEU A 103 -3.13 11.75 -14.93
CA LEU A 103 -2.79 10.67 -14.02
C LEU A 103 -1.73 9.75 -14.66
N ALA A 104 -0.64 9.53 -13.92
CA ALA A 104 0.38 8.55 -14.26
C ALA A 104 -0.03 7.13 -13.83
N ALA A 105 -0.63 7.02 -12.65
CA ALA A 105 -1.07 5.75 -12.11
C ALA A 105 -2.25 5.92 -11.14
N LEU A 106 -2.91 4.80 -10.86
CA LEU A 106 -4.01 4.70 -9.93
C LEU A 106 -3.90 3.36 -9.18
N THR A 107 -4.08 3.38 -7.87
CA THR A 107 -4.17 2.14 -7.08
C THR A 107 -5.50 2.04 -6.35
N LEU A 108 -6.07 0.84 -6.36
CA LEU A 108 -7.25 0.46 -5.57
C LEU A 108 -6.79 -0.53 -4.51
N GLU A 109 -6.99 -0.20 -3.25
CA GLU A 109 -6.62 -1.06 -2.13
C GLU A 109 -7.85 -1.35 -1.28
N ARG A 110 -8.01 -2.62 -0.89
CA ARG A 110 -9.11 -3.08 -0.05
C ARG A 110 -8.57 -3.97 1.08
N PRO A 111 -7.96 -3.35 2.10
CA PRO A 111 -7.58 -4.05 3.33
C PRO A 111 -8.78 -4.75 3.96
N ALA A 112 -8.54 -5.79 4.77
CA ALA A 112 -9.60 -6.60 5.38
C ALA A 112 -10.67 -5.75 6.09
N LEU A 113 -10.25 -4.76 6.89
CA LEU A 113 -11.17 -3.85 7.60
C LEU A 113 -12.04 -3.03 6.64
N PHE A 114 -11.47 -2.54 5.54
CA PHE A 114 -12.21 -1.79 4.52
C PHE A 114 -13.22 -2.66 3.78
N ARG A 115 -12.88 -3.95 3.60
CA ARG A 115 -13.79 -4.93 2.99
C ARG A 115 -15.04 -5.15 3.83
N LEU A 116 -14.89 -5.26 5.15
CA LEU A 116 -16.01 -5.39 6.10
C LEU A 116 -16.93 -4.18 6.06
N GLY A 117 -16.37 -2.98 5.92
CA GLY A 117 -17.14 -1.75 5.81
C GLY A 117 -17.63 -1.42 4.39
N GLY A 118 -17.37 -2.27 3.37
CA GLY A 118 -17.76 -1.97 1.98
C GLY A 118 -16.97 -0.83 1.33
N ALA A 119 -15.87 -0.40 1.95
CA ALA A 119 -15.01 0.69 1.51
C ALA A 119 -13.89 0.21 0.57
N THR A 120 -13.37 1.11 -0.23
CA THR A 120 -12.19 0.94 -1.07
C THR A 120 -11.36 2.20 -1.00
N LYS A 121 -10.08 2.06 -0.74
CA LYS A 121 -9.12 3.14 -0.84
C LYS A 121 -8.64 3.22 -2.28
N ILE A 122 -8.84 4.35 -2.91
CA ILE A 122 -8.29 4.68 -4.22
C ILE A 122 -7.21 5.73 -4.04
N THR A 123 -6.06 5.54 -4.64
CA THR A 123 -4.97 6.52 -4.58
C THR A 123 -4.64 6.95 -6.00
N LEU A 124 -4.70 8.24 -6.25
CA LEU A 124 -4.42 8.86 -7.53
C LEU A 124 -3.01 9.44 -7.53
N TYR A 125 -2.26 9.15 -8.57
CA TYR A 125 -0.87 9.60 -8.75
C TYR A 125 -0.78 10.51 -9.97
N PRO A 126 -0.79 11.83 -9.77
CA PRO A 126 -0.68 12.79 -10.86
C PRO A 126 0.69 12.73 -11.54
N THR A 127 0.72 13.05 -12.84
CA THR A 127 1.94 13.12 -13.64
C THR A 127 2.78 14.32 -13.23
N GLY A 128 4.11 14.14 -13.16
CA GLY A 128 5.07 15.25 -12.96
C GLY A 128 5.04 15.93 -11.60
N GLN A 129 4.29 15.39 -10.63
CA GLN A 129 4.13 15.99 -9.32
C GLN A 129 4.92 15.24 -8.24
N PRO A 130 5.50 15.95 -7.24
CA PRO A 130 6.18 15.30 -6.11
C PRO A 130 5.20 14.48 -5.25
N GLN A 131 5.72 13.56 -4.44
CA GLN A 131 4.95 12.65 -3.57
C GLN A 131 3.90 13.34 -2.68
N LYS A 132 4.06 14.62 -2.38
CA LYS A 132 3.11 15.41 -1.59
C LYS A 132 1.74 15.57 -2.26
N HIS A 133 1.65 15.37 -3.56
CA HIS A 133 0.41 15.54 -4.33
C HIS A 133 -0.33 14.21 -4.60
N VAL A 134 0.10 13.13 -3.98
CA VAL A 134 -0.65 11.88 -4.01
C VAL A 134 -1.99 12.06 -3.31
N ILE A 135 -3.09 11.75 -4.02
CA ILE A 135 -4.44 12.01 -3.55
C ILE A 135 -5.12 10.68 -3.22
N PRO A 136 -5.14 10.30 -1.95
CA PRO A 136 -5.84 9.11 -1.53
C PRO A 136 -7.26 9.45 -1.08
N LEU A 137 -8.22 8.75 -1.67
CA LEU A 137 -9.65 8.85 -1.41
C LEU A 137 -10.14 7.54 -0.81
N CYS A 138 -11.19 7.60 -0.01
CA CYS A 138 -11.88 6.43 0.49
C CYS A 138 -13.34 6.50 0.05
N LEU A 139 -13.74 5.58 -0.82
CA LEU A 139 -15.04 5.57 -1.49
C LEU A 139 -15.75 4.24 -1.25
N ARG A 140 -17.04 4.17 -1.57
CA ARG A 140 -17.74 2.90 -1.69
C ARG A 140 -17.15 2.08 -2.82
N ARG A 141 -17.23 0.76 -2.73
CA ARG A 141 -16.66 -0.14 -3.74
C ARG A 141 -17.12 0.14 -5.16
N ALA A 142 -18.43 0.38 -5.34
CA ALA A 142 -19.01 0.68 -6.66
C ALA A 142 -18.45 1.99 -7.22
N ASP A 143 -18.48 3.05 -6.41
CA ASP A 143 -18.01 4.38 -6.81
C ASP A 143 -16.50 4.38 -7.11
N ALA A 144 -15.70 3.63 -6.32
CA ALA A 144 -14.25 3.54 -6.54
C ALA A 144 -13.93 2.83 -7.87
N ARG A 145 -14.70 1.80 -8.24
CA ARG A 145 -14.55 1.13 -9.54
C ARG A 145 -14.98 2.02 -10.68
N GLU A 146 -16.17 2.62 -10.59
CA GLU A 146 -16.67 3.55 -11.58
C GLU A 146 -15.66 4.67 -11.83
N LEU A 147 -15.12 5.26 -10.76
CA LEU A 147 -14.09 6.29 -10.85
C LEU A 147 -12.82 5.78 -11.54
N ALA A 148 -12.33 4.61 -11.18
CA ALA A 148 -11.15 4.01 -11.78
C ALA A 148 -11.36 3.72 -13.28
N ASP A 149 -12.51 3.18 -13.64
CA ASP A 149 -12.83 2.81 -15.02
C ASP A 149 -13.06 4.03 -15.93
N ARG A 150 -13.51 5.16 -15.36
CA ARG A 150 -13.63 6.41 -16.11
C ARG A 150 -12.31 7.18 -16.22
N LEU A 151 -11.46 7.18 -15.17
CA LEU A 151 -10.18 7.89 -15.19
C LEU A 151 -9.09 7.13 -15.96
N LEU A 152 -9.07 5.80 -15.83
CA LEU A 152 -8.13 4.89 -16.50
C LEU A 152 -8.89 3.63 -16.97
N PRO A 153 -9.64 3.71 -18.06
CA PRO A 153 -10.42 2.59 -18.59
C PRO A 153 -9.50 1.45 -19.06
N ILE A 154 -9.83 0.22 -18.68
CA ILE A 154 -9.11 -0.97 -19.14
C ILE A 154 -9.77 -1.45 -20.42
N GLU A 155 -9.11 -1.25 -21.54
CA GLU A 155 -9.50 -1.81 -22.83
C GLU A 155 -8.93 -3.23 -22.95
N THR A 156 -9.64 -4.16 -23.57
CA THR A 156 -9.24 -5.54 -23.89
C THR A 156 -7.85 -5.97 -23.37
N PRO A 157 -7.72 -6.35 -22.09
CA PRO A 157 -6.42 -6.62 -21.51
C PRO A 157 -5.88 -7.98 -21.95
N THR A 158 -4.61 -8.05 -22.30
CA THR A 158 -3.86 -9.31 -22.38
C THR A 158 -3.45 -9.68 -20.96
N LEU A 159 -3.83 -10.87 -20.50
CA LEU A 159 -3.67 -11.31 -19.14
C LEU A 159 -2.48 -12.28 -19.04
N HIS A 160 -1.57 -11.99 -18.12
CA HIS A 160 -0.50 -12.89 -17.73
C HIS A 160 -0.70 -13.34 -16.29
N THR A 161 -0.89 -14.64 -16.11
CA THR A 161 -0.98 -15.26 -14.77
C THR A 161 0.30 -15.99 -14.46
N PRO A 162 1.09 -15.55 -13.44
CA PRO A 162 2.35 -16.20 -13.11
C PRO A 162 2.16 -17.69 -12.77
N ALA A 163 3.01 -18.55 -13.32
CA ALA A 163 3.06 -19.95 -12.98
C ALA A 163 3.48 -20.16 -11.51
N GLY A 164 3.30 -21.37 -10.96
CA GLY A 164 3.60 -21.64 -9.55
C GLY A 164 5.03 -21.28 -9.14
N SER A 165 6.03 -21.59 -9.99
CA SER A 165 7.44 -21.23 -9.74
C SER A 165 7.73 -19.73 -9.82
N GLU A 166 7.02 -19.01 -10.69
CA GLU A 166 7.11 -17.54 -10.80
C GLU A 166 6.46 -16.88 -9.61
N ARG A 167 5.31 -17.42 -9.17
CA ARG A 167 4.60 -16.95 -7.98
C ARG A 167 5.44 -17.13 -6.73
N ALA A 168 6.12 -18.27 -6.58
CA ALA A 168 7.06 -18.52 -5.47
C ALA A 168 8.24 -17.53 -5.51
N ALA A 169 8.80 -17.26 -6.68
CA ALA A 169 9.86 -16.28 -6.85
C ALA A 169 9.36 -14.85 -6.54
N LEU A 170 8.13 -14.51 -6.93
CA LEU A 170 7.48 -13.24 -6.64
C LEU A 170 7.35 -13.00 -5.13
N VAL A 171 6.96 -14.04 -4.39
CA VAL A 171 6.86 -14.01 -2.91
C VAL A 171 8.23 -13.80 -2.27
N LEU A 172 9.24 -14.60 -2.67
CA LEU A 172 10.57 -14.56 -2.09
C LEU A 172 11.31 -13.25 -2.39
N LEU A 173 11.20 -12.76 -3.62
CA LEU A 173 11.89 -11.56 -4.08
C LEU A 173 11.14 -10.26 -3.76
N GLY A 174 9.84 -10.35 -3.50
CA GLY A 174 9.01 -9.24 -3.03
C GLY A 174 9.12 -8.99 -1.53
N ALA A 175 9.63 -9.94 -0.75
CA ALA A 175 9.78 -9.81 0.70
C ALA A 175 10.89 -8.80 1.07
N ASN A 176 10.50 -7.62 1.49
CA ASN A 176 11.40 -6.53 1.92
C ASN A 176 11.64 -6.58 3.44
N GLY A 177 12.43 -7.57 3.91
CA GLY A 177 12.74 -7.72 5.34
C GLY A 177 13.56 -6.56 5.93
N ILE A 178 14.39 -5.88 5.12
CA ILE A 178 15.33 -4.86 5.60
C ILE A 178 14.60 -3.60 6.09
N SER A 179 13.58 -3.13 5.39
CA SER A 179 12.81 -1.94 5.80
C SER A 179 12.02 -2.19 7.09
N THR A 180 11.55 -3.40 7.28
CA THR A 180 10.87 -3.83 8.51
C THR A 180 11.86 -3.91 9.66
N LEU A 181 13.08 -4.37 9.42
CA LEU A 181 14.18 -4.43 10.41
C LEU A 181 14.55 -3.03 10.91
N ALA A 182 14.63 -2.04 10.03
CA ALA A 182 14.91 -0.65 10.40
C ALA A 182 13.79 -0.05 11.29
N LEU A 183 12.53 -0.34 10.96
CA LEU A 183 11.37 0.10 11.77
C LEU A 183 11.37 -0.53 13.17
N VAL A 184 11.71 -1.81 13.28
CA VAL A 184 11.76 -2.50 14.56
C VAL A 184 12.99 -2.08 15.37
N ALA A 185 14.14 -1.88 14.74
CA ALA A 185 15.31 -1.32 15.42
C ALA A 185 15.01 0.09 15.98
N LEU A 186 14.25 0.90 15.25
CA LEU A 186 13.78 2.20 15.72
C LEU A 186 12.78 2.03 16.88
N ALA A 187 11.84 1.11 16.78
CA ALA A 187 10.88 0.82 17.84
C ALA A 187 11.58 0.30 19.11
N ILE A 188 12.54 -0.60 18.99
CA ILE A 188 13.36 -1.10 20.12
C ILE A 188 14.18 0.04 20.73
N ARG A 189 14.75 0.93 19.92
CA ARG A 189 15.47 2.10 20.44
C ARG A 189 14.54 3.02 21.23
N GLN A 190 13.28 3.14 20.80
CA GLN A 190 12.29 3.98 21.44
C GLN A 190 11.72 3.32 22.72
N THR A 191 11.61 1.98 22.73
CA THR A 191 11.15 1.21 23.91
C THR A 191 12.21 1.12 25.02
N ARG A 192 13.50 1.35 24.74
CA ARG A 192 14.54 1.52 25.81
C ARG A 192 14.29 2.72 26.71
N GLN A 193 13.41 3.63 26.32
CA GLN A 193 12.95 4.74 27.16
C GLN A 193 11.69 4.41 27.97
N LEU A 194 11.06 3.27 27.70
CA LEU A 194 9.90 2.77 28.44
C LEU A 194 10.38 1.61 29.32
N PRO A 195 9.96 1.54 30.61
CA PRO A 195 10.25 0.41 31.47
C PRO A 195 9.42 -0.80 31.02
N LEU A 196 9.80 -1.38 29.92
CA LEU A 196 9.15 -2.55 29.35
C LEU A 196 10.04 -3.75 29.60
N ASP A 197 9.56 -4.66 30.46
CA ASP A 197 9.88 -6.08 30.37
C ASP A 197 9.26 -6.71 29.09
N ALA A 198 9.20 -5.93 28.00
CA ALA A 198 8.81 -6.42 26.67
C ALA A 198 9.75 -7.55 26.20
N GLU A 199 10.95 -7.62 26.77
CA GLU A 199 11.84 -8.77 26.62
C GLU A 199 11.14 -10.07 27.02
N THR A 200 10.35 -10.10 28.06
CA THR A 200 9.82 -11.36 28.58
C THR A 200 8.65 -11.92 27.78
N LEU A 201 7.84 -11.12 27.12
CA LEU A 201 6.60 -11.62 26.48
C LEU A 201 6.71 -11.80 24.95
N ALA A 202 7.19 -10.82 24.23
CA ALA A 202 7.45 -11.00 22.79
C ALA A 202 8.54 -12.05 22.55
N PHE A 203 9.45 -12.18 23.52
CA PHE A 203 10.58 -13.07 23.48
C PHE A 203 10.34 -14.45 24.12
N ALA A 204 9.28 -14.65 24.91
CA ALA A 204 8.98 -15.99 25.43
C ALA A 204 8.74 -17.00 24.29
N HIS A 205 8.04 -16.60 23.24
CA HIS A 205 7.82 -17.47 22.09
C HIS A 205 9.01 -17.53 21.13
N LEU A 206 9.80 -16.47 21.02
CA LEU A 206 11.03 -16.46 20.25
C LEU A 206 12.24 -16.95 21.06
N GLY A 207 12.08 -17.10 22.37
CA GLY A 207 13.13 -17.52 23.30
C GLY A 207 13.75 -18.86 22.95
N HIS A 208 12.96 -19.81 22.49
CA HIS A 208 13.49 -21.10 22.04
C HIS A 208 14.40 -20.99 20.81
N LEU A 209 14.03 -20.13 19.84
CA LEU A 209 14.86 -19.86 18.66
C LEU A 209 16.11 -19.06 19.02
N ALA A 210 15.98 -18.07 19.91
CA ALA A 210 17.12 -17.31 20.40
C ALA A 210 18.06 -18.19 21.25
N ALA A 211 17.55 -19.05 22.10
CA ALA A 211 18.35 -20.01 22.87
C ALA A 211 19.08 -21.03 21.96
N PHE A 212 18.43 -21.49 20.89
CA PHE A 212 19.09 -22.31 19.88
C PHE A 212 20.22 -21.56 19.17
N ALA A 213 19.97 -20.32 18.74
CA ALA A 213 20.99 -19.48 18.08
C ALA A 213 22.10 -19.08 19.04
N ALA A 214 21.82 -18.90 20.34
CA ALA A 214 22.82 -18.57 21.37
C ALA A 214 23.84 -19.68 21.66
N ARG A 215 23.59 -20.90 21.18
CA ARG A 215 24.59 -21.98 21.24
C ARG A 215 25.77 -21.75 20.30
N TRP A 216 25.56 -20.92 19.25
CA TRP A 216 26.53 -20.71 18.17
C TRP A 216 26.99 -19.25 18.08
N LEU A 217 26.25 -18.34 18.68
CA LEU A 217 26.48 -16.90 18.57
C LEU A 217 26.43 -16.21 19.93
N PRO A 218 27.13 -15.10 20.11
CA PRO A 218 26.94 -14.24 21.30
C PRO A 218 25.47 -13.85 21.49
N ALA A 219 25.02 -13.75 22.72
CA ALA A 219 23.60 -13.55 23.06
C ALA A 219 22.94 -12.38 22.31
N GLY A 220 23.64 -11.24 22.17
CA GLY A 220 23.12 -10.10 21.40
C GLY A 220 22.95 -10.39 19.90
N ALA A 221 23.87 -11.16 19.30
CA ALA A 221 23.79 -11.54 17.90
C ALA A 221 22.68 -12.59 17.68
N ALA A 222 22.48 -13.51 18.62
CA ALA A 222 21.39 -14.48 18.57
C ALA A 222 20.02 -13.80 18.59
N TRP A 223 19.84 -12.78 19.40
CA TRP A 223 18.62 -11.96 19.44
C TRP A 223 18.37 -11.21 18.13
N LEU A 224 19.40 -10.55 17.60
CA LEU A 224 19.28 -9.85 16.31
C LEU A 224 18.90 -10.81 15.18
N LEU A 225 19.52 -11.98 15.14
CA LEU A 225 19.21 -12.99 14.14
C LEU A 225 17.77 -13.50 14.26
N THR A 226 17.32 -13.79 15.49
CA THR A 226 15.95 -14.24 15.75
C THR A 226 14.92 -13.20 15.33
N LEU A 227 15.16 -11.94 15.69
CA LEU A 227 14.31 -10.82 15.28
C LEU A 227 14.28 -10.65 13.76
N ALA A 228 15.46 -10.67 13.13
CA ALA A 228 15.57 -10.60 11.66
C ALA A 228 14.80 -11.73 10.98
N THR A 229 14.89 -12.97 11.50
CA THR A 229 14.16 -14.11 10.97
C THR A 229 12.66 -13.98 11.14
N ALA A 230 12.19 -13.54 12.30
CA ALA A 230 10.78 -13.29 12.55
C ALA A 230 10.20 -12.22 11.63
N LEU A 231 10.92 -11.13 11.43
CA LEU A 231 10.52 -10.04 10.54
C LEU A 231 10.53 -10.44 9.07
N PHE A 232 11.55 -11.20 8.67
CA PHE A 232 11.60 -11.77 7.34
C PHE A 232 10.43 -12.73 7.11
N GLY A 233 10.12 -13.60 8.09
CA GLY A 233 8.96 -14.48 8.05
C GLY A 233 7.62 -13.71 7.93
N ALA A 234 7.45 -12.64 8.70
CA ALA A 234 6.27 -11.78 8.61
C ALA A 234 6.18 -11.07 7.23
N SER A 235 7.30 -10.57 6.71
CA SER A 235 7.36 -9.98 5.37
C SER A 235 7.05 -11.00 4.28
N LEU A 236 7.56 -12.23 4.41
CA LEU A 236 7.28 -13.32 3.49
C LEU A 236 5.80 -13.72 3.50
N ALA A 237 5.21 -13.85 4.69
CA ALA A 237 3.78 -14.13 4.85
C ALA A 237 2.91 -13.05 4.22
N ARG A 238 3.29 -11.78 4.38
CA ARG A 238 2.61 -10.65 3.72
C ARG A 238 2.74 -10.74 2.20
N SER A 239 3.94 -10.95 1.68
CA SER A 239 4.18 -11.11 0.22
C SER A 239 3.42 -12.30 -0.34
N PHE A 240 3.34 -13.41 0.40
CA PHE A 240 2.52 -14.55 0.02
C PHE A 240 1.04 -14.17 -0.06
N ALA A 241 0.50 -13.51 0.96
CA ALA A 241 -0.89 -13.08 0.98
C ALA A 241 -1.23 -12.13 -0.18
N GLN A 242 -0.28 -11.29 -0.59
CA GLN A 242 -0.42 -10.39 -1.74
C GLN A 242 -0.29 -11.12 -3.09
N ALA A 243 0.54 -12.18 -3.17
CA ALA A 243 0.75 -12.95 -4.39
C ALA A 243 -0.39 -13.93 -4.70
N VAL A 244 -1.32 -14.16 -3.75
CA VAL A 244 -2.53 -14.97 -4.00
C VAL A 244 -3.41 -14.26 -5.03
N HIS A 245 -3.82 -15.01 -6.06
CA HIS A 245 -4.58 -14.51 -7.22
C HIS A 245 -3.88 -13.33 -7.92
N TYR A 246 -2.54 -13.34 -7.93
CA TYR A 246 -1.78 -12.31 -8.61
C TYR A 246 -1.84 -12.50 -10.12
N GLU A 247 -2.20 -11.43 -10.81
CA GLU A 247 -2.31 -11.34 -12.26
C GLU A 247 -1.72 -10.02 -12.73
N VAL A 248 -1.03 -10.06 -13.84
CA VAL A 248 -0.54 -8.89 -14.56
C VAL A 248 -1.30 -8.79 -15.86
N TRP A 249 -1.63 -7.61 -16.25
CA TRP A 249 -2.30 -7.35 -17.52
C TRP A 249 -1.66 -6.14 -18.21
N HIS A 250 -1.70 -6.13 -19.52
CA HIS A 250 -1.31 -4.98 -20.31
C HIS A 250 -2.32 -4.72 -21.44
N THR A 251 -2.39 -3.48 -21.83
CA THR A 251 -3.11 -2.97 -23.00
C THR A 251 -2.16 -2.13 -23.84
N ALA A 252 -2.59 -1.63 -24.99
CA ALA A 252 -1.77 -0.73 -25.79
C ALA A 252 -1.28 0.53 -25.03
N THR A 253 -2.04 0.99 -24.02
CA THR A 253 -1.78 2.26 -23.33
C THR A 253 -1.48 2.11 -21.84
N GLN A 254 -1.70 0.95 -21.27
CA GLN A 254 -1.62 0.74 -19.82
C GLN A 254 -1.05 -0.63 -19.47
N ILE A 255 -0.42 -0.68 -18.32
CA ILE A 255 0.00 -1.91 -17.65
C ILE A 255 -0.53 -1.91 -16.23
N GLY A 256 -0.88 -3.06 -15.71
CA GLY A 256 -1.36 -3.15 -14.35
C GLY A 256 -1.19 -4.51 -13.72
N SER A 257 -1.44 -4.54 -12.43
CA SER A 257 -1.43 -5.77 -11.65
C SER A 257 -2.59 -5.77 -10.66
N ARG A 258 -3.09 -6.94 -10.36
CA ARG A 258 -4.09 -7.14 -9.31
C ARG A 258 -3.80 -8.44 -8.56
N GLY A 259 -4.21 -8.47 -7.29
CA GLY A 259 -4.01 -9.65 -6.47
C GLY A 259 -4.45 -9.44 -5.04
N GLY A 260 -4.01 -10.36 -4.18
CA GLY A 260 -4.22 -10.32 -2.75
C GLY A 260 -5.39 -11.17 -2.26
N TRP A 261 -5.17 -11.84 -1.13
CA TRP A 261 -6.18 -12.65 -0.44
C TRP A 261 -6.87 -11.83 0.66
N ILE A 262 -6.11 -11.39 1.64
CA ILE A 262 -6.59 -10.58 2.77
C ILE A 262 -6.72 -9.12 2.31
N ASP A 263 -5.65 -8.56 1.82
CA ASP A 263 -5.56 -7.21 1.31
C ASP A 263 -5.56 -7.24 -0.23
N ARG A 264 -6.73 -7.02 -0.80
CA ARG A 264 -6.87 -6.96 -2.26
C ARG A 264 -6.37 -5.64 -2.78
N PHE A 265 -5.60 -5.70 -3.85
CA PHE A 265 -5.11 -4.50 -4.52
C PHE A 265 -5.25 -4.63 -6.05
N GLU A 266 -5.31 -3.50 -6.70
CA GLU A 266 -5.26 -3.35 -8.14
C GLU A 266 -4.45 -2.08 -8.43
N CYS A 267 -3.45 -2.18 -9.28
CA CYS A 267 -2.61 -1.07 -9.71
C CYS A 267 -2.78 -0.90 -11.22
N ARG A 268 -3.07 0.30 -11.66
CA ARG A 268 -3.16 0.69 -13.08
C ARG A 268 -2.12 1.75 -13.34
N VAL A 269 -1.30 1.55 -14.32
CA VAL A 269 -0.20 2.44 -14.70
C VAL A 269 -0.31 2.76 -16.17
N ARG A 270 -0.21 4.01 -16.54
CA ARG A 270 -0.17 4.45 -17.93
C ARG A 270 1.22 4.19 -18.49
N SER A 271 1.33 3.41 -19.58
CA SER A 271 2.63 3.00 -20.16
C SER A 271 3.50 4.19 -20.51
N ALA A 272 2.94 5.20 -21.16
CA ALA A 272 3.65 6.44 -21.53
C ALA A 272 4.12 7.30 -20.32
N GLN A 273 3.70 6.98 -19.10
CA GLN A 273 4.05 7.70 -17.89
C GLN A 273 4.98 6.91 -16.95
N ILE A 274 5.46 5.77 -17.41
CA ILE A 274 6.46 4.98 -16.68
C ILE A 274 7.78 5.75 -16.70
N SER A 275 8.20 6.18 -15.51
CA SER A 275 9.44 6.94 -15.36
C SER A 275 10.68 6.05 -15.44
N TYR A 276 10.62 4.86 -14.85
CA TYR A 276 11.67 3.85 -14.93
C TYR A 276 11.15 2.46 -14.58
N ALA A 277 11.84 1.46 -15.13
CA ALA A 277 11.71 0.06 -14.76
C ALA A 277 12.97 -0.39 -14.01
N ASP A 278 12.81 -0.90 -12.80
CA ASP A 278 13.90 -1.34 -11.93
C ASP A 278 13.96 -2.87 -11.92
N VAL A 279 15.07 -3.42 -12.43
CA VAL A 279 15.34 -4.84 -12.40
C VAL A 279 16.31 -5.13 -11.27
N ARG A 280 15.80 -5.72 -10.18
CA ARG A 280 16.61 -5.92 -8.98
C ARG A 280 17.45 -7.20 -9.04
N VAL A 281 18.75 -7.02 -8.98
CA VAL A 281 19.73 -8.10 -8.96
C VAL A 281 20.18 -8.35 -7.53
N SER A 282 19.39 -9.11 -6.77
CA SER A 282 19.76 -9.56 -5.41
C SER A 282 20.54 -10.88 -5.44
N PRO A 283 21.28 -11.25 -4.39
CA PRO A 283 21.90 -12.57 -4.29
C PRO A 283 20.87 -13.69 -4.45
N ALA A 284 19.69 -13.56 -3.86
CA ALA A 284 18.59 -14.51 -4.02
C ALA A 284 18.11 -14.60 -5.47
N ALA A 285 18.00 -13.47 -6.18
CA ALA A 285 17.62 -13.45 -7.58
C ALA A 285 18.65 -14.18 -8.46
N ARG A 286 19.96 -14.02 -8.16
CA ARG A 286 21.03 -14.74 -8.87
C ARG A 286 20.97 -16.25 -8.65
N VAL A 287 20.75 -16.70 -7.41
CA VAL A 287 20.61 -18.13 -7.08
C VAL A 287 19.39 -18.74 -7.75
N LEU A 288 18.27 -18.05 -7.72
CA LEU A 288 17.01 -18.50 -8.33
C LEU A 288 16.99 -18.35 -9.85
N LYS A 289 17.93 -17.62 -10.43
CA LYS A 289 17.93 -17.21 -11.84
C LYS A 289 16.60 -16.55 -12.23
N ARG A 290 16.09 -15.69 -11.34
CA ARG A 290 14.81 -15.01 -11.46
C ARG A 290 14.95 -13.54 -11.09
N TRP A 291 14.52 -12.64 -11.98
CA TRP A 291 14.72 -11.22 -11.82
C TRP A 291 13.38 -10.51 -11.62
N PRO A 292 13.14 -9.91 -10.46
CA PRO A 292 11.95 -9.13 -10.21
C PRO A 292 12.05 -7.77 -10.89
N VAL A 293 10.98 -7.39 -11.59
CA VAL A 293 10.86 -6.12 -12.30
C VAL A 293 9.84 -5.25 -11.58
N PHE A 294 10.28 -4.06 -11.16
CA PHE A 294 9.42 -3.05 -10.57
C PHE A 294 9.25 -1.91 -11.57
N VAL A 295 8.05 -1.36 -11.62
CA VAL A 295 7.72 -0.24 -12.50
C VAL A 295 7.28 0.93 -11.65
N THR A 296 7.83 2.11 -11.92
CA THR A 296 7.44 3.34 -11.23
C THR A 296 6.90 4.33 -12.25
N ALA A 297 5.70 4.84 -11.98
CA ALA A 297 5.07 5.88 -12.78
C ALA A 297 4.64 7.04 -11.88
N GLY A 298 5.16 8.23 -12.16
CA GLY A 298 5.03 9.34 -11.23
C GLY A 298 5.62 8.98 -9.87
N CYS A 299 4.80 9.06 -8.81
CA CYS A 299 5.19 8.66 -7.44
C CYS A 299 4.63 7.29 -7.04
N CYS A 300 4.06 6.54 -7.97
CA CYS A 300 3.53 5.21 -7.72
C CYS A 300 4.66 4.18 -7.85
N THR A 301 5.06 3.60 -6.72
CA THR A 301 5.97 2.45 -6.67
C THR A 301 5.22 1.30 -6.03
N PRO A 302 4.83 0.26 -6.78
CA PRO A 302 4.17 -0.91 -6.24
C PRO A 302 5.06 -1.63 -5.20
N GLU A 303 4.44 -2.19 -4.16
CA GLU A 303 5.16 -2.96 -3.14
C GLU A 303 5.69 -4.29 -3.70
N LEU A 304 4.92 -4.94 -4.57
CA LEU A 304 5.34 -6.15 -5.26
C LEU A 304 5.97 -5.83 -6.61
N PRO A 305 6.91 -6.66 -7.07
CA PRO A 305 7.37 -6.58 -8.46
C PRO A 305 6.19 -6.79 -9.42
N LEU A 306 6.19 -6.08 -10.52
CA LEU A 306 5.15 -6.21 -11.54
C LEU A 306 5.13 -7.64 -12.10
N PHE A 307 6.31 -8.17 -12.41
CA PHE A 307 6.50 -9.56 -12.81
C PHE A 307 7.91 -10.02 -12.46
N VAL A 308 8.14 -11.31 -12.58
CA VAL A 308 9.45 -11.92 -12.39
C VAL A 308 9.77 -12.71 -13.67
N TYR A 309 10.84 -12.35 -14.34
CA TYR A 309 11.23 -13.09 -15.52
C TYR A 309 12.39 -14.05 -15.26
N ARG A 310 12.50 -15.09 -16.08
CA ARG A 310 13.60 -16.05 -16.04
C ARG A 310 14.68 -15.62 -17.04
N SER A 311 15.94 -15.95 -16.76
CA SER A 311 17.02 -15.81 -17.74
C SER A 311 16.63 -16.53 -19.05
N GLY A 312 16.71 -15.83 -20.16
CA GLY A 312 16.19 -16.28 -21.47
C GLY A 312 14.69 -16.02 -21.70
N GLY A 313 13.97 -15.41 -20.75
CA GLY A 313 12.55 -15.02 -20.88
C GLY A 313 12.36 -13.57 -21.37
N GLU A 314 13.19 -13.10 -22.28
CA GLU A 314 13.16 -11.73 -22.80
C GLU A 314 11.83 -11.37 -23.50
N ALA A 315 11.11 -12.37 -24.01
CA ALA A 315 9.87 -12.16 -24.73
C ALA A 315 8.82 -11.46 -23.83
N LEU A 316 8.63 -11.93 -22.60
CA LEU A 316 7.68 -11.34 -21.65
C LEU A 316 8.07 -9.89 -21.27
N PHE A 317 9.37 -9.62 -21.09
CA PHE A 317 9.83 -8.27 -20.78
C PHE A 317 9.55 -7.30 -21.95
N ARG A 318 9.83 -7.71 -23.18
CA ARG A 318 9.57 -6.89 -24.38
C ARG A 318 8.07 -6.72 -24.64
N GLU A 319 7.27 -7.73 -24.32
CA GLU A 319 5.81 -7.66 -24.44
C GLU A 319 5.21 -6.66 -23.45
N LEU A 320 5.63 -6.73 -22.19
CA LEU A 320 5.07 -5.87 -21.13
C LEU A 320 5.68 -4.47 -21.11
N LEU A 321 6.95 -4.32 -21.47
CA LEU A 321 7.72 -3.07 -21.40
C LEU A 321 8.51 -2.83 -22.71
N PRO A 322 7.84 -2.63 -23.86
CA PRO A 322 8.50 -2.52 -25.16
C PRO A 322 9.45 -1.32 -25.28
N GLU A 323 9.20 -0.25 -24.50
CA GLU A 323 10.01 0.97 -24.53
C GLU A 323 11.31 0.86 -23.71
N PHE A 324 11.46 -0.20 -22.89
CA PHE A 324 12.59 -0.38 -22.01
C PHE A 324 13.56 -1.45 -22.52
N GLN A 325 14.85 -1.15 -22.40
CA GLN A 325 15.92 -2.11 -22.72
C GLN A 325 16.27 -2.92 -21.49
N MET A 326 16.42 -4.23 -21.68
CA MET A 326 16.88 -5.11 -20.61
C MET A 326 18.35 -4.83 -20.27
N PRO A 327 18.71 -4.71 -19.00
CA PRO A 327 20.10 -4.54 -18.57
C PRO A 327 20.98 -5.70 -19.04
N PRO A 328 22.20 -5.44 -19.55
CA PRO A 328 23.09 -6.47 -20.09
C PRO A 328 23.51 -7.53 -19.05
N ASP A 329 23.62 -7.13 -17.77
CA ASP A 329 24.02 -8.00 -16.66
C ASP A 329 22.98 -9.06 -16.26
N VAL A 330 21.83 -9.06 -16.89
CA VAL A 330 20.66 -9.86 -16.53
C VAL A 330 20.19 -10.77 -17.68
N ARG A 331 20.91 -10.71 -18.79
CA ARG A 331 20.66 -11.55 -19.98
C ARG A 331 20.99 -13.04 -19.79
#